data_56bf7417266976338ea7e379af657a00
#
_entry.id   56bf7417266976338ea7e379af657a00
#
_cell.length_a   1.000
_cell.length_b   1.000
_cell.length_c   1.000
_cell.angle_alpha   90.00
_cell.angle_beta   90.00
_cell.angle_gamma   90.00
#
_symmetry.space_group_name_H-M   'P 1'
#
loop_
_entity.id
_entity.type
_entity.pdbx_description
1 polymer ?
#
loop_
_entity_poly.entity_id
_entity_poly.type
_entity_poly.pdbx_seq_one_letter_code
_entity_poly.pdbx_strand_id
1 'polypeptide(L)'
;MSLLYHFKPQKDRYLTVLAVHLASVGVTANEITALGLCLALGAGIAAYDSLLYTGMALFVASALCDVLDGSLARTARTRTEFGLYFDGVADRFSEFFFVVGVVLGAHVPSSAFIVVAGAFLLLFARIYGYKKRCGPIPTTFGRPERLIFLLGGILCPAPLSTLLFVTAGLCCTVSAVQIIAGSTTSKRRSTRSTHSDAGSYISEVGNKDKSRDA
;
A
#
# COMPACT_ATOMS: atom_id res chain seq x y z
N MET A 1 -8.29 -3.97 13.26
CA MET A 1 -9.26 -3.18 12.46
C MET A 1 -8.87 -1.72 12.60
N SER A 2 -8.51 -1.04 11.51
CA SER A 2 -8.04 0.35 11.53
C SER A 2 -9.15 1.27 12.03
N LEU A 3 -8.84 2.19 12.96
CA LEU A 3 -9.74 3.23 13.48
C LEU A 3 -10.34 4.11 12.38
N LEU A 4 -9.66 4.20 11.23
CA LEU A 4 -10.09 4.96 10.04
C LEU A 4 -11.25 4.31 9.27
N TYR A 5 -11.63 3.08 9.59
CA TYR A 5 -12.72 2.38 8.90
C TYR A 5 -14.11 3.02 9.17
N HIS A 6 -14.27 3.74 10.29
CA HIS A 6 -15.53 4.41 10.67
C HIS A 6 -15.83 5.68 9.85
N PHE A 7 -14.79 6.32 9.28
CA PHE A 7 -14.95 7.54 8.44
C PHE A 7 -15.10 7.26 6.94
N LYS A 8 -15.12 5.99 6.53
CA LYS A 8 -15.14 5.56 5.15
C LYS A 8 -16.33 6.10 4.32
N PRO A 9 -17.60 6.11 4.78
CA PRO A 9 -18.73 6.45 3.91
C PRO A 9 -18.78 7.93 3.52
N GLN A 10 -18.39 8.86 4.41
CA GLN A 10 -18.41 10.29 4.09
C GLN A 10 -17.24 10.68 3.17
N LYS A 11 -16.05 10.16 3.44
CA LYS A 11 -14.85 10.38 2.61
C LYS A 11 -15.08 9.90 1.16
N ASP A 12 -15.69 8.73 0.99
CA ASP A 12 -15.94 8.17 -0.34
C ASP A 12 -16.90 9.04 -1.17
N ARG A 13 -17.85 9.73 -0.55
CA ARG A 13 -18.82 10.58 -1.27
C ARG A 13 -18.16 11.83 -1.88
N TYR A 14 -17.34 12.57 -1.13
CA TYR A 14 -16.64 13.76 -1.64
C TYR A 14 -15.59 13.40 -2.68
N LEU A 15 -14.82 12.33 -2.44
CA LEU A 15 -13.81 11.86 -3.38
C LEU A 15 -14.44 11.36 -4.69
N THR A 16 -15.61 10.72 -4.63
CA THR A 16 -16.32 10.27 -5.84
C THR A 16 -16.81 11.46 -6.67
N VAL A 17 -17.35 12.50 -6.05
CA VAL A 17 -17.79 13.70 -6.79
C VAL A 17 -16.62 14.38 -7.50
N LEU A 18 -15.49 14.54 -6.81
CA LEU A 18 -14.28 15.11 -7.40
C LEU A 18 -13.71 14.22 -8.51
N ALA A 19 -13.69 12.91 -8.31
CA ALA A 19 -13.24 11.94 -9.30
C ALA A 19 -14.12 11.94 -10.56
N VAL A 20 -15.45 12.04 -10.41
CA VAL A 20 -16.38 12.17 -11.55
C VAL A 20 -16.11 13.44 -12.33
N HIS A 21 -15.89 14.55 -11.64
CA HIS A 21 -15.58 15.83 -12.29
C HIS A 21 -14.24 15.75 -13.06
N LEU A 22 -13.19 15.22 -12.45
CA LEU A 22 -11.89 15.03 -13.12
C LEU A 22 -12.00 14.08 -14.33
N ALA A 23 -12.78 13.00 -14.21
CA ALA A 23 -13.04 12.08 -15.32
C ALA A 23 -13.79 12.79 -16.48
N SER A 24 -14.72 13.71 -16.19
CA SER A 24 -15.46 14.47 -17.21
C SER A 24 -14.58 15.44 -18.00
N VAL A 25 -13.49 15.91 -17.40
CA VAL A 25 -12.48 16.78 -18.05
C VAL A 25 -11.44 15.95 -18.82
N GLY A 26 -11.48 14.61 -18.73
CA GLY A 26 -10.56 13.72 -19.45
C GLY A 26 -9.25 13.43 -18.72
N VAL A 27 -9.11 13.83 -17.45
CA VAL A 27 -7.92 13.56 -16.63
C VAL A 27 -7.84 12.08 -16.30
N THR A 28 -6.69 11.46 -16.53
CA THR A 28 -6.43 10.05 -16.23
C THR A 28 -5.85 9.84 -14.84
N ALA A 29 -6.09 8.66 -14.24
CA ALA A 29 -5.51 8.32 -12.94
C ALA A 29 -3.97 8.39 -12.95
N ASN A 30 -3.34 7.95 -14.05
CA ASN A 30 -1.88 7.97 -14.19
C ASN A 30 -1.30 9.40 -14.20
N GLU A 31 -2.02 10.37 -14.74
CA GLU A 31 -1.59 11.79 -14.72
C GLU A 31 -1.62 12.34 -13.29
N ILE A 32 -2.62 11.96 -12.49
CA ILE A 32 -2.68 12.36 -11.08
C ILE A 32 -1.57 11.67 -10.27
N THR A 33 -1.28 10.40 -10.52
CA THR A 33 -0.15 9.70 -9.90
C THR A 33 1.18 10.39 -10.26
N ALA A 34 1.39 10.76 -11.53
CA ALA A 34 2.59 11.47 -11.96
C ALA A 34 2.69 12.86 -11.30
N LEU A 35 1.59 13.60 -11.21
CA LEU A 35 1.54 14.87 -10.48
C LEU A 35 1.92 14.68 -9.00
N GLY A 36 1.37 13.65 -8.34
CA GLY A 36 1.72 13.29 -6.98
C GLY A 36 3.21 13.04 -6.79
N LEU A 37 3.83 12.32 -7.75
CA LEU A 37 5.28 12.06 -7.72
C LEU A 37 6.10 13.35 -7.92
N CYS A 38 5.69 14.25 -8.81
CA CYS A 38 6.33 15.56 -8.98
C CYS A 38 6.23 16.41 -7.70
N LEU A 39 5.07 16.41 -7.05
CA LEU A 39 4.88 17.11 -5.77
C LEU A 39 5.77 16.52 -4.66
N ALA A 40 5.95 15.20 -4.62
CA ALA A 40 6.84 14.55 -3.66
C ALA A 40 8.31 14.89 -3.90
N LEU A 41 8.74 14.97 -5.16
CA LEU A 41 10.08 15.42 -5.51
C LEU A 41 10.28 16.88 -5.09
N GLY A 42 9.33 17.76 -5.39
CA GLY A 42 9.33 19.15 -4.93
C GLY A 42 9.33 19.26 -3.40
N ALA A 43 8.63 18.35 -2.71
CA ALA A 43 8.65 18.27 -1.24
C ALA A 43 10.05 17.95 -0.70
N GLY A 44 10.75 17.00 -1.33
CA GLY A 44 12.12 16.66 -0.97
C GLY A 44 13.09 17.82 -1.20
N ILE A 45 12.99 18.52 -2.33
CA ILE A 45 13.82 19.69 -2.64
C ILE A 45 13.55 20.82 -1.63
N ALA A 46 12.28 21.13 -1.37
CA ALA A 46 11.92 22.17 -0.40
C ALA A 46 12.44 21.86 1.03
N ALA A 47 12.35 20.60 1.44
CA ALA A 47 12.87 20.17 2.73
C ALA A 47 14.41 20.25 2.77
N TYR A 48 15.10 19.90 1.70
CA TYR A 48 16.55 20.06 1.58
C TYR A 48 16.97 21.55 1.70
N ASP A 49 16.25 22.44 1.05
CA ASP A 49 16.48 23.90 1.08
C ASP A 49 16.02 24.58 2.39
N SER A 50 15.86 23.82 3.47
CA SER A 50 15.45 24.29 4.80
C SER A 50 14.00 24.82 4.88
N LEU A 51 13.19 24.61 3.86
CA LEU A 51 11.76 24.93 3.83
C LEU A 51 10.92 23.75 4.31
N LEU A 52 11.19 23.23 5.51
CA LEU A 52 10.61 22.00 6.04
C LEU A 52 9.07 21.99 5.98
N TYR A 53 8.41 23.04 6.43
CA TYR A 53 6.93 23.11 6.44
C TYR A 53 6.34 23.10 5.03
N THR A 54 7.00 23.79 4.08
CA THR A 54 6.61 23.75 2.66
C THR A 54 6.79 22.35 2.11
N GLY A 55 7.91 21.68 2.41
CA GLY A 55 8.14 20.30 2.04
C GLY A 55 7.07 19.36 2.61
N MET A 56 6.71 19.50 3.88
CA MET A 56 5.62 18.72 4.49
C MET A 56 4.28 18.97 3.82
N ALA A 57 3.94 20.22 3.51
CA ALA A 57 2.69 20.57 2.81
C ALA A 57 2.62 19.94 1.41
N LEU A 58 3.70 20.04 0.64
CA LEU A 58 3.80 19.41 -0.69
C LEU A 58 3.71 17.87 -0.61
N PHE A 59 4.32 17.27 0.41
CA PHE A 59 4.24 15.82 0.63
C PHE A 59 2.83 15.35 0.99
N VAL A 60 2.11 16.12 1.83
CA VAL A 60 0.70 15.85 2.12
C VAL A 60 -0.16 16.01 0.86
N ALA A 61 0.11 17.03 0.03
CA ALA A 61 -0.58 17.22 -1.26
C ALA A 61 -0.32 16.02 -2.20
N SER A 62 0.91 15.51 -2.27
CA SER A 62 1.25 14.29 -2.99
C SER A 62 0.45 13.09 -2.49
N ALA A 63 0.33 12.91 -1.18
CA ALA A 63 -0.46 11.82 -0.61
C ALA A 63 -1.97 11.95 -0.89
N LEU A 64 -2.48 13.17 -1.05
CA LEU A 64 -3.87 13.43 -1.47
C LEU A 64 -4.07 13.07 -2.95
N CYS A 65 -3.10 13.36 -3.83
CA CYS A 65 -3.15 12.95 -5.24
C CYS A 65 -3.31 11.42 -5.36
N ASP A 66 -2.58 10.63 -4.58
CA ASP A 66 -2.70 9.18 -4.54
C ASP A 66 -4.10 8.69 -4.10
N VAL A 67 -4.71 9.35 -3.12
CA VAL A 67 -6.09 9.01 -2.74
C VAL A 67 -7.08 9.33 -3.87
N LEU A 68 -6.80 10.40 -4.64
CA LEU A 68 -7.64 10.83 -5.77
C LEU A 68 -7.50 9.91 -6.98
N ASP A 69 -6.29 9.52 -7.37
CA ASP A 69 -6.06 8.63 -8.51
C ASP A 69 -6.67 7.24 -8.29
N GLY A 70 -6.53 6.68 -7.09
CA GLY A 70 -7.21 5.45 -6.70
C GLY A 70 -8.73 5.56 -6.71
N SER A 71 -9.31 6.73 -6.39
CA SER A 71 -10.74 7.00 -6.49
C SER A 71 -11.18 7.14 -7.95
N LEU A 72 -10.41 7.88 -8.76
CA LEU A 72 -10.65 8.08 -10.19
C LEU A 72 -10.62 6.76 -10.96
N ALA A 73 -9.60 5.92 -10.75
CA ALA A 73 -9.48 4.61 -11.39
C ALA A 73 -10.66 3.68 -11.05
N ARG A 74 -11.23 3.80 -9.83
CA ARG A 74 -12.45 3.07 -9.44
C ARG A 74 -13.68 3.56 -10.16
N THR A 75 -13.87 4.87 -10.20
CA THR A 75 -15.06 5.54 -10.76
C THR A 75 -15.11 5.40 -12.27
N ALA A 76 -13.99 5.59 -12.96
CA ALA A 76 -13.88 5.47 -14.41
C ALA A 76 -13.82 4.01 -14.91
N ARG A 77 -13.77 3.02 -14.03
CA ARG A 77 -13.58 1.59 -14.36
C ARG A 77 -12.35 1.32 -15.23
N THR A 78 -11.32 2.17 -15.13
CA THR A 78 -10.06 2.10 -15.90
C THR A 78 -8.94 1.41 -15.14
N ARG A 79 -9.25 0.61 -14.11
CA ARG A 79 -8.24 -0.11 -13.34
C ARG A 79 -7.50 -1.10 -14.22
N THR A 80 -6.19 -0.84 -14.41
CA THR A 80 -5.28 -1.74 -15.10
C THR A 80 -4.30 -2.36 -14.10
N GLU A 81 -3.78 -3.55 -14.40
CA GLU A 81 -2.71 -4.15 -13.59
C GLU A 81 -1.47 -3.25 -13.56
N PHE A 82 -1.12 -2.65 -14.70
CA PHE A 82 -0.01 -1.69 -14.79
C PHE A 82 -0.23 -0.49 -13.87
N GLY A 83 -1.43 0.11 -13.87
CA GLY A 83 -1.77 1.24 -13.00
C GLY A 83 -1.62 0.90 -11.52
N LEU A 84 -2.03 -0.30 -11.11
CA LEU A 84 -1.89 -0.77 -9.73
C LEU A 84 -0.41 -0.91 -9.30
N TYR A 85 0.45 -1.41 -10.20
CA TYR A 85 1.90 -1.50 -9.92
C TYR A 85 2.55 -0.12 -9.93
N PHE A 86 2.18 0.72 -10.89
CA PHE A 86 2.71 2.07 -11.04
C PHE A 86 2.40 2.93 -9.81
N ASP A 87 1.15 2.95 -9.37
CA ASP A 87 0.71 3.59 -8.13
C ASP A 87 1.50 3.07 -6.92
N GLY A 88 1.58 1.74 -6.75
CA GLY A 88 2.34 1.13 -5.66
C GLY A 88 3.83 1.50 -5.65
N VAL A 89 4.46 1.67 -6.79
CA VAL A 89 5.86 2.06 -6.93
C VAL A 89 6.01 3.58 -6.70
N ALA A 90 5.18 4.39 -7.35
CA ALA A 90 5.19 5.85 -7.23
C ALA A 90 5.07 6.30 -5.76
N ASP A 91 4.22 5.64 -4.98
CA ASP A 91 4.09 5.85 -3.54
C ASP A 91 5.40 5.73 -2.76
N ARG A 92 6.19 4.68 -3.05
CA ARG A 92 7.45 4.43 -2.34
C ARG A 92 8.52 5.41 -2.75
N PHE A 93 8.55 5.79 -4.02
CA PHE A 93 9.43 6.84 -4.49
C PHE A 93 9.05 8.21 -3.93
N SER A 94 7.76 8.51 -3.77
CA SER A 94 7.30 9.73 -3.10
C SER A 94 7.81 9.83 -1.67
N GLU A 95 7.67 8.75 -0.88
CA GLU A 95 8.22 8.69 0.48
C GLU A 95 9.75 8.79 0.48
N PHE A 96 10.42 8.10 -0.44
CA PHE A 96 11.86 8.12 -0.56
C PHE A 96 12.40 9.52 -0.86
N PHE A 97 11.87 10.23 -1.87
CA PHE A 97 12.33 11.58 -2.22
C PHE A 97 12.14 12.56 -1.07
N PHE A 98 11.01 12.49 -0.39
CA PHE A 98 10.75 13.35 0.76
C PHE A 98 11.72 13.06 1.91
N VAL A 99 11.92 11.77 2.28
CA VAL A 99 12.84 11.38 3.36
C VAL A 99 14.28 11.76 3.03
N VAL A 100 14.74 11.58 1.78
CA VAL A 100 16.06 12.02 1.33
C VAL A 100 16.23 13.53 1.58
N GLY A 101 15.27 14.35 1.15
CA GLY A 101 15.31 15.79 1.36
C GLY A 101 15.37 16.18 2.83
N VAL A 102 14.52 15.58 3.67
CA VAL A 102 14.46 15.88 5.10
C VAL A 102 15.76 15.46 5.85
N VAL A 103 16.35 14.31 5.47
CA VAL A 103 17.61 13.83 6.09
C VAL A 103 18.79 14.66 5.62
N LEU A 104 18.90 14.96 4.32
CA LEU A 104 19.99 15.76 3.77
C LEU A 104 19.91 17.23 4.23
N GLY A 105 18.71 17.77 4.44
CA GLY A 105 18.49 19.07 5.08
C GLY A 105 18.76 19.08 6.59
N ALA A 106 19.24 17.96 7.16
CA ALA A 106 19.58 17.79 8.58
C ALA A 106 18.40 18.06 9.55
N HIS A 107 17.16 17.90 9.10
CA HIS A 107 15.98 18.08 9.93
C HIS A 107 15.68 16.88 10.83
N VAL A 108 16.07 15.67 10.38
CA VAL A 108 15.85 14.42 11.11
C VAL A 108 17.07 13.50 11.02
N PRO A 109 17.21 12.55 11.97
CA PRO A 109 18.26 11.55 11.92
C PRO A 109 18.07 10.58 10.74
N SER A 110 19.18 9.99 10.28
CA SER A 110 19.20 9.00 9.20
C SER A 110 18.35 7.75 9.46
N SER A 111 17.91 7.51 10.71
CA SER A 111 16.96 6.46 11.06
C SER A 111 15.61 6.57 10.30
N ALA A 112 15.27 7.73 9.73
CA ALA A 112 14.11 7.91 8.86
C ALA A 112 14.14 6.97 7.64
N PHE A 113 15.31 6.58 7.15
CA PHE A 113 15.43 5.59 6.07
C PHE A 113 14.91 4.20 6.43
N ILE A 114 14.80 3.87 7.72
CA ILE A 114 14.19 2.60 8.18
C ILE A 114 12.73 2.52 7.77
N VAL A 115 12.01 3.65 7.81
CA VAL A 115 10.60 3.72 7.38
C VAL A 115 10.49 3.42 5.89
N VAL A 116 11.36 4.02 5.08
CA VAL A 116 11.41 3.81 3.62
C VAL A 116 11.77 2.37 3.27
N ALA A 117 12.79 1.81 3.92
CA ALA A 117 13.16 0.41 3.74
C ALA A 117 11.99 -0.53 4.07
N GLY A 118 11.27 -0.28 5.18
CA GLY A 118 10.06 -1.01 5.54
C GLY A 118 8.94 -0.86 4.50
N ALA A 119 8.78 0.33 3.90
CA ALA A 119 7.81 0.57 2.84
C ALA A 119 8.11 -0.23 1.57
N PHE A 120 9.37 -0.29 1.15
CA PHE A 120 9.80 -1.13 0.02
C PHE A 120 9.63 -2.62 0.32
N LEU A 121 9.99 -3.06 1.53
CA LEU A 121 9.78 -4.45 1.94
C LEU A 121 8.29 -4.85 1.86
N LEU A 122 7.38 -3.98 2.29
CA LEU A 122 5.94 -4.18 2.15
C LEU A 122 5.49 -4.25 0.69
N LEU A 123 6.06 -3.41 -0.19
CA LEU A 123 5.78 -3.46 -1.62
C LEU A 123 6.17 -4.81 -2.21
N PHE A 124 7.40 -5.26 -1.95
CA PHE A 124 7.88 -6.57 -2.42
C PHE A 124 7.03 -7.73 -1.88
N ALA A 125 6.66 -7.68 -0.60
CA ALA A 125 5.77 -8.70 0.00
C ALA A 125 4.41 -8.76 -0.71
N ARG A 126 3.81 -7.60 -1.05
CA ARG A 126 2.55 -7.51 -1.80
C ARG A 126 2.67 -8.06 -3.22
N ILE A 127 3.74 -7.70 -3.95
CA ILE A 127 4.02 -8.22 -5.30
C ILE A 127 4.18 -9.75 -5.24
N TYR A 128 4.88 -10.26 -4.24
CA TYR A 128 5.04 -11.69 -4.04
C TYR A 128 3.71 -12.40 -3.76
N GLY A 129 2.86 -11.84 -2.90
CA GLY A 129 1.52 -12.36 -2.62
C GLY A 129 0.62 -12.37 -3.86
N TYR A 130 0.68 -11.30 -4.67
CA TYR A 130 -0.06 -11.19 -5.93
C TYR A 130 0.36 -12.24 -6.97
N LYS A 131 1.68 -12.45 -7.15
CA LYS A 131 2.20 -13.53 -8.03
C LYS A 131 1.69 -14.92 -7.63
N LYS A 132 1.42 -15.15 -6.35
CA LYS A 132 0.87 -16.42 -5.85
C LYS A 132 -0.64 -16.54 -5.98
N ARG A 133 -1.31 -15.56 -6.63
CA ARG A 133 -2.78 -15.49 -6.75
C ARG A 133 -3.52 -15.62 -5.40
N CYS A 134 -2.88 -15.16 -4.34
CA CYS A 134 -3.53 -15.05 -3.04
C CYS A 134 -4.42 -13.82 -3.06
N GLY A 135 -5.65 -13.96 -2.55
CA GLY A 135 -6.55 -12.82 -2.36
C GLY A 135 -5.95 -11.76 -1.45
N PRO A 136 -6.60 -10.58 -1.31
CA PRO A 136 -6.10 -9.48 -0.50
C PRO A 136 -5.95 -9.92 0.96
N ILE A 137 -4.70 -9.95 1.44
CA ILE A 137 -4.37 -10.29 2.82
C ILE A 137 -4.45 -9.00 3.66
N PRO A 138 -5.30 -8.93 4.70
CA PRO A 138 -5.38 -7.76 5.56
C PRO A 138 -4.06 -7.56 6.30
N THR A 139 -3.51 -6.36 6.23
CA THR A 139 -2.31 -5.96 6.95
C THR A 139 -2.65 -5.07 8.14
N THR A 140 -1.91 -5.23 9.23
CA THR A 140 -2.13 -4.46 10.46
C THR A 140 -1.65 -3.02 10.32
N PHE A 141 -0.63 -2.78 9.50
CA PHE A 141 0.00 -1.48 9.31
C PHE A 141 -0.03 -1.09 7.82
N GLY A 142 -0.76 -0.03 7.52
CA GLY A 142 -0.95 0.45 6.16
C GLY A 142 -0.14 1.71 5.84
N ARG A 143 -0.47 2.32 4.71
CA ARG A 143 0.14 3.58 4.27
C ARG A 143 -0.22 4.76 5.20
N PRO A 144 -1.50 4.98 5.59
CA PRO A 144 -1.84 6.15 6.39
C PRO A 144 -1.18 6.13 7.76
N GLU A 145 -1.08 4.96 8.40
CA GLU A 145 -0.39 4.82 9.68
C GLU A 145 1.10 5.17 9.53
N ARG A 146 1.75 4.69 8.47
CA ARG A 146 3.17 4.99 8.19
C ARG A 146 3.41 6.48 7.95
N LEU A 147 2.53 7.16 7.19
CA LEU A 147 2.62 8.61 6.97
C LEU A 147 2.48 9.41 8.28
N ILE A 148 1.59 9.00 9.17
CA ILE A 148 1.44 9.62 10.50
C ILE A 148 2.72 9.46 11.32
N PHE A 149 3.33 8.28 11.34
CA PHE A 149 4.60 8.06 12.04
C PHE A 149 5.75 8.85 11.42
N LEU A 150 5.80 8.96 10.09
CA LEU A 150 6.82 9.72 9.37
C LEU A 150 6.71 11.22 9.68
N LEU A 151 5.54 11.81 9.47
CA LEU A 151 5.29 13.24 9.72
C LEU A 151 5.41 13.58 11.21
N GLY A 152 4.88 12.73 12.08
CA GLY A 152 5.02 12.88 13.52
C GLY A 152 6.48 12.80 13.98
N GLY A 153 7.24 11.87 13.43
CA GLY A 153 8.66 11.74 13.70
C GLY A 153 9.49 12.95 13.27
N ILE A 154 9.12 13.60 12.16
CA ILE A 154 9.79 14.83 11.70
C ILE A 154 9.55 16.00 12.66
N LEU A 155 8.40 16.07 13.29
CA LEU A 155 8.03 17.15 14.22
C LEU A 155 8.55 16.93 15.65
N CYS A 156 9.04 15.73 15.96
CA CYS A 156 9.51 15.37 17.29
C CYS A 156 11.03 15.59 17.46
N PRO A 157 11.52 15.84 18.68
CA PRO A 157 12.96 15.92 18.95
C PRO A 157 13.67 14.58 18.66
N ALA A 158 14.97 14.64 18.34
CA ALA A 158 15.76 13.53 17.83
C ALA A 158 15.58 12.17 18.55
N PRO A 159 15.57 12.01 19.88
CA PRO A 159 15.39 10.72 20.51
C PRO A 159 14.01 10.11 20.24
N LEU A 160 12.95 10.90 20.29
CA LEU A 160 11.58 10.46 20.04
C LEU A 160 11.35 10.20 18.54
N SER A 161 11.92 11.05 17.68
CA SER A 161 11.94 10.89 16.23
C SER A 161 12.50 9.53 15.82
N THR A 162 13.68 9.17 16.35
CA THR A 162 14.32 7.87 16.09
C THR A 162 13.43 6.70 16.55
N LEU A 163 12.83 6.81 17.73
CA LEU A 163 11.92 5.79 18.24
C LEU A 163 10.71 5.59 17.31
N LEU A 164 10.09 6.68 16.84
CA LEU A 164 8.95 6.63 15.93
C LEU A 164 9.33 6.00 14.58
N PHE A 165 10.50 6.31 14.02
CA PHE A 165 10.95 5.74 12.76
C PHE A 165 11.27 4.25 12.89
N VAL A 166 11.93 3.84 13.97
CA VAL A 166 12.23 2.43 14.23
C VAL A 166 10.95 1.63 14.45
N THR A 167 10.00 2.15 15.24
CA THR A 167 8.70 1.47 15.45
C THR A 167 7.90 1.34 14.17
N ALA A 168 7.86 2.39 13.32
CA ALA A 168 7.21 2.32 12.02
C ALA A 168 7.84 1.26 11.10
N GLY A 169 9.17 1.21 11.05
CA GLY A 169 9.90 0.19 10.28
C GLY A 169 9.64 -1.23 10.77
N LEU A 170 9.64 -1.45 12.08
CA LEU A 170 9.28 -2.75 12.68
C LEU A 170 7.84 -3.16 12.36
N CYS A 171 6.87 -2.24 12.46
CA CYS A 171 5.49 -2.51 12.07
C CYS A 171 5.36 -2.87 10.58
N CYS A 172 6.15 -2.22 9.70
CA CYS A 172 6.21 -2.58 8.28
C CYS A 172 6.77 -3.99 8.08
N THR A 173 7.84 -4.37 8.77
CA THR A 173 8.43 -5.72 8.66
C THR A 173 7.46 -6.79 9.14
N VAL A 174 6.80 -6.58 10.28
CA VAL A 174 5.75 -7.50 10.79
C VAL A 174 4.62 -7.66 9.75
N SER A 175 4.16 -6.56 9.16
CA SER A 175 3.11 -6.60 8.14
C SER A 175 3.58 -7.31 6.85
N ALA A 176 4.83 -7.16 6.45
CA ALA A 176 5.41 -7.89 5.33
C ALA A 176 5.47 -9.40 5.58
N VAL A 177 5.88 -9.80 6.79
CA VAL A 177 5.89 -11.21 7.21
C VAL A 177 4.47 -11.79 7.23
N GLN A 178 3.48 -11.04 7.71
CA GLN A 178 2.06 -11.46 7.67
C GLN A 178 1.58 -11.75 6.24
N ILE A 179 1.94 -10.89 5.26
CA ILE A 179 1.59 -11.12 3.85
C ILE A 179 2.26 -12.40 3.33
N ILE A 180 3.55 -12.57 3.57
CA ILE A 180 4.31 -13.74 3.09
C ILE A 180 3.76 -15.03 3.72
N ALA A 181 3.55 -15.06 5.03
CA ALA A 181 3.00 -16.19 5.75
C ALA A 181 1.58 -16.55 5.30
N GLY A 182 0.71 -15.53 5.15
CA GLY A 182 -0.66 -15.71 4.65
C GLY A 182 -0.68 -16.28 3.22
N SER A 183 0.25 -15.83 2.36
CA SER A 183 0.35 -16.33 0.99
C SER A 183 0.80 -17.79 0.91
N THR A 184 1.60 -18.26 1.84
CA THR A 184 2.02 -19.68 1.92
C THR A 184 0.91 -20.59 2.46
N THR A 185 0.15 -20.10 3.44
CA THR A 185 -0.96 -20.85 4.06
C THR A 185 -2.15 -21.03 3.12
N SER A 186 -2.48 -20.00 2.32
CA SER A 186 -3.56 -20.05 1.32
C SER A 186 -3.29 -21.12 0.26
N LYS A 187 -2.04 -21.25 -0.21
CA LYS A 187 -1.66 -22.29 -1.19
C LYS A 187 -1.85 -23.71 -0.63
N ARG A 188 -1.53 -23.93 0.64
CA ARG A 188 -1.72 -25.23 1.31
C ARG A 188 -3.21 -25.62 1.39
N ARG A 189 -4.10 -24.64 1.61
CA ARG A 189 -5.54 -24.87 1.70
C ARG A 189 -6.15 -25.25 0.35
N SER A 190 -5.74 -24.59 -0.73
CA SER A 190 -6.19 -24.89 -2.11
C SER A 190 -5.74 -26.29 -2.55
N THR A 191 -4.51 -26.70 -2.25
CA THR A 191 -4.01 -28.04 -2.61
C THR A 191 -4.71 -29.15 -1.81
N ARG A 192 -5.15 -28.87 -0.59
CA ARG A 192 -5.85 -29.84 0.26
C ARG A 192 -7.31 -30.04 -0.16
N SER A 193 -7.99 -28.99 -0.65
CA SER A 193 -9.37 -29.11 -1.15
C SER A 193 -9.41 -29.92 -2.45
N THR A 194 -8.49 -29.68 -3.39
CA THR A 194 -8.40 -30.47 -4.64
C THR A 194 -8.09 -31.94 -4.40
N HIS A 195 -7.29 -32.28 -3.39
CA HIS A 195 -7.02 -33.68 -3.03
C HIS A 195 -8.22 -34.34 -2.34
N SER A 196 -9.00 -33.59 -1.55
CA SER A 196 -10.22 -34.09 -0.89
C SER A 196 -11.32 -34.38 -1.91
N ASP A 197 -11.51 -33.46 -2.89
CA ASP A 197 -12.53 -33.61 -3.92
C ASP A 197 -12.20 -34.76 -4.89
N ALA A 198 -10.92 -34.96 -5.25
CA ALA A 198 -10.47 -36.07 -6.05
C ALA A 198 -10.68 -37.41 -5.33
N GLY A 199 -10.45 -37.48 -4.01
CA GLY A 199 -10.68 -38.64 -3.18
C GLY A 199 -12.17 -39.04 -3.10
N SER A 200 -13.07 -38.07 -3.02
CA SER A 200 -14.53 -38.30 -2.99
C SER A 200 -15.06 -38.78 -4.33
N TYR A 201 -14.58 -38.25 -5.44
CA TYR A 201 -14.94 -38.73 -6.79
C TYR A 201 -14.53 -40.19 -7.04
N ILE A 202 -13.32 -40.58 -6.63
CA ILE A 202 -12.83 -41.97 -6.80
C ILE A 202 -13.65 -42.94 -5.95
N SER A 203 -14.04 -42.57 -4.74
CA SER A 203 -14.89 -43.40 -3.88
C SER A 203 -16.32 -43.57 -4.42
N GLU A 204 -16.88 -42.55 -5.07
CA GLU A 204 -18.23 -42.57 -5.64
C GLU A 204 -18.29 -43.40 -6.92
N VAL A 205 -17.26 -43.34 -7.77
CA VAL A 205 -17.14 -44.17 -8.99
C VAL A 205 -16.93 -45.64 -8.64
N GLY A 206 -16.08 -45.93 -7.66
CA GLY A 206 -15.82 -47.33 -7.22
C GLY A 206 -17.04 -47.98 -6.55
N ASN A 207 -17.96 -47.22 -5.96
CA ASN A 207 -19.18 -47.76 -5.37
C ASN A 207 -20.29 -48.00 -6.40
N LYS A 208 -20.31 -47.23 -7.52
CA LYS A 208 -21.26 -47.46 -8.63
C LYS A 208 -20.93 -48.69 -9.46
N ASP A 209 -19.64 -49.08 -9.59
CA ASP A 209 -19.25 -50.27 -10.31
C ASP A 209 -19.63 -51.57 -9.54
N LYS A 210 -19.49 -51.55 -8.20
CA LYS A 210 -19.91 -52.70 -7.37
C LYS A 210 -21.41 -52.93 -7.32
N SER A 211 -22.23 -51.98 -7.66
CA SER A 211 -23.72 -52.11 -7.69
C SER A 211 -24.25 -52.57 -9.06
N ARG A 212 -23.38 -52.72 -10.07
CA ARG A 212 -23.79 -53.22 -11.41
C ARG A 212 -23.49 -54.71 -11.58
N ASP A 213 -22.65 -55.29 -10.74
CA ASP A 213 -22.23 -56.69 -10.80
C ASP A 213 -22.97 -57.58 -9.77
N ALA A 214 -23.99 -57.02 -9.08
CA ALA A 214 -24.89 -57.74 -8.17
C ALA A 214 -26.34 -57.72 -8.72
#